data_62b7d65a03cc588ac959654b83869c85
#
_entry.id   62b7d65a03cc588ac959654b83869c85
#
_cell.length_a   1.000
_cell.length_b   1.000
_cell.length_c   1.000
_cell.angle_alpha   90.00
_cell.angle_beta   90.00
_cell.angle_gamma   90.00
#
_symmetry.space_group_name_H-M   'P 1'
#
loop_
_entity.id
_entity.type
_entity.pdbx_description
1 polymer ?
#
loop_
_entity_poly.entity_id
_entity_poly.type
_entity_poly.pdbx_seq_one_letter_code
_entity_poly.pdbx_strand_id
1 'polypeptide(L)'
;NLETSQILSVREVNGTPVPNIFMPPLYPFFLYSIKIFFNNPVFFLFFIKFLQIVFSLISIYLFYKILLEVYSKNISYIGTIVFSFFPLNIYAISQISSITLQIFLLNIFLFSFIKIFKGVDINKYLIIFSISSGLLILLRGEFFVFVIFSLLYLFLKQRNFKNILLILIMTVLIVS
;
A
#
# COMPACT_ATOMS: atom_id res chain seq x y z
N ASN A 1 8.11 -13.64 -26.12
CA ASN A 1 6.69 -13.34 -26.06
C ASN A 1 6.18 -13.68 -24.67
N LEU A 2 6.27 -12.72 -23.73
CA LEU A 2 5.47 -12.75 -22.52
C LEU A 2 4.06 -12.35 -22.95
N GLU A 3 3.25 -13.33 -23.27
CA GLU A 3 1.84 -13.11 -23.58
C GLU A 3 1.14 -12.48 -22.39
N THR A 4 0.19 -11.61 -22.65
CA THR A 4 -0.64 -10.94 -21.62
C THR A 4 -1.30 -11.93 -20.66
N SER A 5 -1.47 -13.19 -21.06
CA SER A 5 -1.93 -14.31 -20.23
C SER A 5 -1.00 -14.68 -19.06
N GLN A 6 0.30 -14.36 -19.14
CA GLN A 6 1.26 -14.65 -18.05
C GLN A 6 1.31 -13.54 -16.98
N ILE A 7 0.73 -12.37 -17.25
CA ILE A 7 0.67 -11.26 -16.28
C ILE A 7 -0.56 -11.44 -15.37
N LEU A 8 -1.63 -11.98 -15.91
CA LEU A 8 -2.76 -12.48 -15.14
C LEU A 8 -2.46 -13.95 -14.84
N SER A 9 -2.26 -14.33 -13.57
CA SER A 9 -2.07 -15.73 -13.23
C SER A 9 -3.23 -16.54 -13.80
N VAL A 10 -2.91 -17.39 -14.77
CA VAL A 10 -3.88 -18.23 -15.43
C VAL A 10 -3.97 -19.53 -14.64
N ARG A 11 -5.14 -19.86 -14.17
CA ARG A 11 -5.44 -21.18 -13.61
C ARG A 11 -5.95 -22.07 -14.73
N GLU A 12 -5.34 -23.21 -14.94
CA GLU A 12 -5.87 -24.23 -15.84
C GLU A 12 -7.05 -24.94 -15.15
N VAL A 13 -8.23 -24.81 -15.73
CA VAL A 13 -9.42 -25.60 -15.35
C VAL A 13 -9.80 -26.42 -16.57
N ASN A 14 -9.70 -27.75 -16.46
CA ASN A 14 -10.00 -28.70 -17.55
C ASN A 14 -9.22 -28.43 -18.84
N GLY A 15 -7.95 -28.01 -18.75
CA GLY A 15 -7.12 -27.72 -19.93
C GLY A 15 -7.41 -26.41 -20.66
N THR A 16 -8.35 -25.60 -20.15
CA THR A 16 -8.61 -24.23 -20.63
C THR A 16 -8.03 -23.20 -19.70
N PRO A 17 -7.25 -22.22 -20.21
CA PRO A 17 -6.71 -21.14 -19.40
C PRO A 17 -7.83 -20.19 -18.97
N VAL A 18 -8.14 -20.18 -17.68
CA VAL A 18 -9.15 -19.28 -17.09
C VAL A 18 -8.45 -18.19 -16.29
N PRO A 19 -8.83 -16.90 -16.44
CA PRO A 19 -8.27 -15.81 -15.65
C PRO A 19 -8.47 -16.08 -14.16
N ASN A 20 -7.41 -15.96 -13.36
CA ASN A 20 -7.50 -16.14 -11.92
C ASN A 20 -8.12 -14.89 -11.28
N ILE A 21 -9.43 -14.91 -11.08
CA ILE A 21 -10.23 -13.82 -10.51
C ILE A 21 -9.84 -13.51 -9.04
N PHE A 22 -9.09 -14.41 -8.40
CA PHE A 22 -8.69 -14.26 -6.97
C PHE A 22 -7.42 -13.40 -6.75
N MET A 23 -6.77 -12.91 -7.81
CA MET A 23 -5.63 -12.02 -7.62
C MET A 23 -6.07 -10.56 -7.47
N PRO A 24 -5.61 -9.88 -6.41
CA PRO A 24 -5.86 -8.46 -6.24
C PRO A 24 -5.34 -7.66 -7.44
N PRO A 25 -6.14 -6.76 -8.02
CA PRO A 25 -5.85 -6.16 -9.34
C PRO A 25 -4.74 -5.12 -9.34
N LEU A 26 -4.44 -4.47 -8.19
CA LEU A 26 -3.54 -3.33 -8.16
C LEU A 26 -2.11 -3.67 -8.56
N TYR A 27 -1.57 -4.79 -8.09
CA TYR A 27 -0.17 -5.13 -8.38
C TYR A 27 0.06 -5.53 -9.84
N PRO A 28 -0.77 -6.38 -10.47
CA PRO A 28 -0.72 -6.61 -11.90
C PRO A 28 -0.88 -5.33 -12.75
N PHE A 29 -1.80 -4.44 -12.36
CA PHE A 29 -1.99 -3.16 -13.03
C PHE A 29 -0.75 -2.26 -12.92
N PHE A 30 -0.12 -2.21 -11.76
CA PHE A 30 1.14 -1.49 -11.53
C PHE A 30 2.26 -2.02 -12.43
N LEU A 31 2.45 -3.34 -12.49
CA LEU A 31 3.43 -3.97 -13.37
C LEU A 31 3.14 -3.71 -14.85
N TYR A 32 1.88 -3.80 -15.25
CA TYR A 32 1.46 -3.53 -16.62
C TYR A 32 1.73 -2.08 -17.03
N SER A 33 1.42 -1.12 -16.15
CA SER A 33 1.69 0.30 -16.40
C SER A 33 3.18 0.58 -16.65
N ILE A 34 4.07 -0.09 -15.93
CA ILE A 34 5.52 0.04 -16.15
C ILE A 34 5.92 -0.65 -17.46
N LYS A 35 5.34 -1.81 -17.78
CA LYS A 35 5.68 -2.57 -19.00
C LYS A 35 5.40 -1.79 -20.28
N ILE A 36 4.38 -0.93 -20.29
CA ILE A 36 4.07 -0.08 -21.46
C ILE A 36 5.26 0.81 -21.85
N PHE A 37 6.06 1.27 -20.86
CA PHE A 37 7.20 2.16 -21.11
C PHE A 37 8.49 1.41 -21.49
N PHE A 38 8.58 0.10 -21.22
CA PHE A 38 9.81 -0.66 -21.39
C PHE A 38 9.58 -1.91 -22.24
N ASN A 39 10.01 -1.89 -23.49
CA ASN A 39 9.95 -3.05 -24.40
C ASN A 39 11.01 -4.12 -24.08
N ASN A 40 12.16 -3.70 -23.50
CA ASN A 40 13.22 -4.62 -23.15
C ASN A 40 12.98 -5.23 -21.76
N PRO A 41 12.92 -6.56 -21.63
CA PRO A 41 12.64 -7.23 -20.36
C PRO A 41 13.69 -6.97 -19.28
N VAL A 42 14.96 -6.76 -19.64
CA VAL A 42 16.04 -6.49 -18.68
C VAL A 42 15.86 -5.12 -18.06
N PHE A 43 15.60 -4.10 -18.86
CA PHE A 43 15.33 -2.74 -18.36
C PHE A 43 14.06 -2.67 -17.52
N PHE A 44 13.01 -3.40 -17.90
CA PHE A 44 11.79 -3.52 -17.13
C PHE A 44 12.05 -4.07 -15.72
N LEU A 45 12.76 -5.19 -15.61
CA LEU A 45 13.10 -5.81 -14.32
C LEU A 45 13.98 -4.89 -13.46
N PHE A 46 14.96 -4.23 -14.07
CA PHE A 46 15.81 -3.28 -13.38
C PHE A 46 15.01 -2.11 -12.82
N PHE A 47 14.10 -1.55 -13.61
CA PHE A 47 13.28 -0.41 -13.20
C PHE A 47 12.31 -0.77 -12.07
N ILE A 48 11.69 -1.95 -12.11
CA ILE A 48 10.83 -2.42 -11.00
C ILE A 48 11.64 -2.53 -9.71
N LYS A 49 12.81 -3.16 -9.74
CA LYS A 49 13.68 -3.28 -8.56
C LYS A 49 14.11 -1.91 -8.04
N PHE A 50 14.44 -0.99 -8.92
CA PHE A 50 14.74 0.39 -8.54
C PHE A 50 13.55 1.06 -7.82
N LEU A 51 12.33 0.95 -8.34
CA LEU A 51 11.14 1.48 -7.69
C LEU A 51 10.88 0.83 -6.33
N GLN A 52 11.11 -0.48 -6.20
CA GLN A 52 10.96 -1.17 -4.91
C GLN A 52 11.95 -0.64 -3.86
N ILE A 53 13.20 -0.37 -4.27
CA ILE A 53 14.19 0.26 -3.37
C ILE A 53 13.71 1.64 -2.94
N VAL A 54 13.23 2.47 -3.89
CA VAL A 54 12.71 3.81 -3.57
C VAL A 54 11.52 3.74 -2.62
N PHE A 55 10.55 2.85 -2.86
CA PHE A 55 9.40 2.66 -1.96
C PHE A 55 9.82 2.19 -0.57
N SER A 56 10.82 1.33 -0.49
CA SER A 56 11.36 0.87 0.79
C SER A 56 12.03 2.01 1.56
N LEU A 57 12.85 2.83 0.92
CA LEU A 57 13.49 3.99 1.56
C LEU A 57 12.45 4.99 2.07
N ILE A 58 11.43 5.30 1.26
CA ILE A 58 10.34 6.18 1.69
C ILE A 58 9.56 5.54 2.85
N SER A 59 9.35 4.22 2.84
CA SER A 59 8.67 3.50 3.92
C SER A 59 9.44 3.59 5.23
N ILE A 60 10.76 3.45 5.21
CA ILE A 60 11.62 3.62 6.40
C ILE A 60 11.50 5.04 6.95
N TYR A 61 11.54 6.05 6.07
CA TYR A 61 11.38 7.44 6.47
C TYR A 61 9.98 7.72 7.07
N LEU A 62 8.92 7.22 6.45
CA LEU A 62 7.55 7.37 6.97
C LEU A 62 7.40 6.66 8.31
N PHE A 63 7.95 5.47 8.46
CA PHE A 63 7.93 4.72 9.71
C PHE A 63 8.63 5.49 10.84
N TYR A 64 9.78 6.10 10.56
CA TYR A 64 10.43 7.02 11.49
C TYR A 64 9.52 8.18 11.92
N LYS A 65 8.82 8.81 10.96
CA LYS A 65 7.88 9.89 11.24
C LYS A 65 6.69 9.42 12.08
N ILE A 66 6.17 8.21 11.81
CA ILE A 66 5.10 7.59 12.60
C ILE A 66 5.56 7.41 14.06
N LEU A 67 6.75 6.85 14.25
CA LEU A 67 7.29 6.65 15.59
C LEU A 67 7.52 7.96 16.35
N LEU A 68 8.00 9.01 15.67
CA LEU A 68 8.16 10.34 16.27
C LEU A 68 6.84 10.96 16.75
N GLU A 69 5.71 10.58 16.17
CA GLU A 69 4.40 11.06 16.62
C GLU A 69 3.95 10.42 17.94
N VAL A 70 4.50 9.26 18.30
CA VAL A 70 4.05 8.45 19.43
C VAL A 70 5.12 8.35 20.53
N TYR A 71 6.40 8.32 20.15
CA TYR A 71 7.53 8.05 21.03
C TYR A 71 8.58 9.16 21.01
N SER A 72 9.50 9.09 21.96
CA SER A 72 10.68 9.98 22.01
C SER A 72 11.62 9.71 20.81
N LYS A 73 12.45 10.71 20.49
CA LYS A 73 13.38 10.67 19.38
C LYS A 73 14.32 9.45 19.41
N ASN A 74 14.84 9.09 20.57
CA ASN A 74 15.78 7.97 20.72
C ASN A 74 15.10 6.63 20.46
N ILE A 75 13.89 6.42 20.96
CA ILE A 75 13.09 5.21 20.70
C ILE A 75 12.74 5.12 19.24
N SER A 76 12.39 6.25 18.62
CA SER A 76 12.05 6.30 17.18
C SER A 76 13.24 5.93 16.30
N TYR A 77 14.46 6.34 16.63
CA TYR A 77 15.67 5.92 15.93
C TYR A 77 15.90 4.42 16.04
N ILE A 78 15.87 3.88 17.26
CA ILE A 78 16.09 2.43 17.49
C ILE A 78 15.02 1.62 16.76
N GLY A 79 13.75 1.97 16.88
CA GLY A 79 12.66 1.29 16.19
C GLY A 79 12.78 1.32 14.67
N THR A 80 13.25 2.44 14.10
CA THR A 80 13.48 2.56 12.65
C THR A 80 14.65 1.69 12.19
N ILE A 81 15.73 1.61 12.97
CA ILE A 81 16.86 0.73 12.67
C ILE A 81 16.38 -0.74 12.67
N VAL A 82 15.66 -1.17 13.70
CA VAL A 82 15.11 -2.52 13.78
C VAL A 82 14.19 -2.83 12.58
N PHE A 83 13.32 -1.87 12.23
CA PHE A 83 12.43 -2.00 11.06
C PHE A 83 13.21 -2.12 9.75
N SER A 84 14.29 -1.34 9.56
CA SER A 84 15.08 -1.36 8.32
C SER A 84 15.84 -2.67 8.12
N PHE A 85 16.32 -3.27 9.22
CA PHE A 85 17.03 -4.57 9.18
C PHE A 85 16.09 -5.78 9.32
N PHE A 86 14.78 -5.56 9.34
CA PHE A 86 13.84 -6.66 9.45
C PHE A 86 13.95 -7.59 8.22
N PRO A 87 14.20 -8.91 8.40
CA PRO A 87 14.50 -9.81 7.30
C PRO A 87 13.45 -9.83 6.18
N LEU A 88 12.18 -9.69 6.55
CA LEU A 88 11.08 -9.66 5.58
C LEU A 88 11.17 -8.44 4.65
N ASN A 89 11.59 -7.27 5.16
CA ASN A 89 11.75 -6.07 4.34
C ASN A 89 12.89 -6.24 3.32
N ILE A 90 14.01 -6.82 3.76
CA ILE A 90 15.17 -7.11 2.89
C ILE A 90 14.79 -8.13 1.82
N TYR A 91 14.09 -9.19 2.21
CA TYR A 91 13.59 -10.19 1.27
C TYR A 91 12.59 -9.60 0.26
N ALA A 92 11.67 -8.76 0.72
CA ALA A 92 10.66 -8.14 -0.15
C ALA A 92 11.26 -7.25 -1.26
N ILE A 93 12.39 -6.58 -0.98
CA ILE A 93 13.10 -5.77 -1.98
C ILE A 93 13.80 -6.66 -3.02
N SER A 94 14.30 -7.83 -2.62
CA SER A 94 15.02 -8.75 -3.52
C SER A 94 14.11 -9.44 -4.54
N GLN A 95 12.84 -9.63 -4.20
CA GLN A 95 11.83 -10.28 -5.02
C GLN A 95 10.91 -9.28 -5.72
N ILE A 96 10.40 -9.62 -6.90
CA ILE A 96 9.32 -8.86 -7.55
C ILE A 96 8.01 -9.28 -6.89
N SER A 97 7.65 -8.59 -5.82
CA SER A 97 6.48 -8.91 -5.01
C SER A 97 5.68 -7.67 -4.64
N SER A 98 4.40 -7.84 -4.33
CA SER A 98 3.51 -6.77 -3.86
C SER A 98 3.84 -6.30 -2.44
N ILE A 99 4.71 -7.02 -1.70
CA ILE A 99 4.98 -6.77 -0.28
C ILE A 99 5.58 -5.38 -0.05
N THR A 100 6.55 -4.96 -0.89
CA THR A 100 7.18 -3.64 -0.76
C THR A 100 6.17 -2.51 -0.97
N LEU A 101 5.31 -2.63 -1.99
CA LEU A 101 4.23 -1.66 -2.25
C LEU A 101 3.21 -1.66 -1.12
N GLN A 102 2.88 -2.83 -0.56
CA GLN A 102 2.00 -2.97 0.59
C GLN A 102 2.54 -2.25 1.83
N ILE A 103 3.82 -2.46 2.18
CA ILE A 103 4.46 -1.80 3.32
C ILE A 103 4.47 -0.27 3.12
N PHE A 104 4.76 0.19 1.91
CA PHE A 104 4.74 1.60 1.56
C PHE A 104 3.35 2.22 1.75
N LEU A 105 2.30 1.63 1.19
CA LEU A 105 0.92 2.11 1.33
C LEU A 105 0.43 2.03 2.77
N LEU A 106 0.80 0.97 3.51
CA LEU A 106 0.45 0.82 4.92
C LEU A 106 1.07 1.94 5.78
N ASN A 107 2.32 2.31 5.52
CA ASN A 107 2.94 3.42 6.23
C ASN A 107 2.28 4.77 5.93
N ILE A 108 1.86 5.03 4.67
CA ILE A 108 1.08 6.23 4.32
C ILE A 108 -0.27 6.23 5.05
N PHE A 109 -0.96 5.09 5.06
CA PHE A 109 -2.23 4.90 5.75
C PHE A 109 -2.10 5.20 7.26
N LEU A 110 -1.12 4.58 7.94
CA LEU A 110 -0.90 4.78 9.38
C LEU A 110 -0.48 6.22 9.70
N PHE A 111 0.39 6.82 8.89
CA PHE A 111 0.81 8.21 9.09
C PHE A 111 -0.36 9.18 8.96
N SER A 112 -1.18 9.04 7.91
CA SER A 112 -2.36 9.88 7.72
C SER A 112 -3.40 9.66 8.82
N PHE A 113 -3.62 8.42 9.25
CA PHE A 113 -4.48 8.09 10.38
C PHE A 113 -4.07 8.83 11.67
N ILE A 114 -2.78 8.79 12.03
CA ILE A 114 -2.27 9.48 13.23
C ILE A 114 -2.43 11.00 13.11
N LYS A 115 -2.22 11.59 11.94
CA LYS A 115 -2.41 13.02 11.70
C LYS A 115 -3.87 13.45 11.84
N ILE A 116 -4.80 12.68 11.30
CA ILE A 116 -6.24 12.90 11.48
C ILE A 116 -6.61 12.78 12.96
N PHE A 117 -6.07 11.76 13.63
CA PHE A 117 -6.33 11.50 15.04
C PHE A 117 -5.86 12.68 15.94
N LYS A 118 -4.74 13.31 15.59
CA LYS A 118 -4.20 14.49 16.29
C LYS A 118 -4.87 15.81 15.88
N GLY A 119 -5.73 15.80 14.87
CA GLY A 119 -6.41 17.00 14.37
C GLY A 119 -5.54 17.92 13.52
N VAL A 120 -4.41 17.42 13.00
CA VAL A 120 -3.49 18.21 12.17
C VAL A 120 -3.92 18.12 10.71
N ASP A 121 -4.15 19.27 10.05
CA ASP A 121 -4.48 19.39 8.62
C ASP A 121 -5.50 18.34 8.14
N ILE A 122 -6.60 18.22 8.87
CA ILE A 122 -7.58 17.13 8.71
C ILE A 122 -7.96 16.92 7.24
N ASN A 123 -8.31 17.96 6.50
CA ASN A 123 -8.77 17.83 5.12
C ASN A 123 -7.73 17.18 4.20
N LYS A 124 -6.46 17.55 4.34
CA LYS A 124 -5.35 16.98 3.55
C LYS A 124 -5.17 15.50 3.87
N TYR A 125 -5.11 15.18 5.16
CA TYR A 125 -4.85 13.80 5.58
C TYR A 125 -6.06 12.88 5.39
N LEU A 126 -7.30 13.41 5.35
CA LEU A 126 -8.47 12.63 4.95
C LEU A 126 -8.37 12.12 3.51
N ILE A 127 -7.93 12.97 2.58
CA ILE A 127 -7.74 12.58 1.18
C ILE A 127 -6.65 11.52 1.08
N ILE A 128 -5.50 11.74 1.71
CA ILE A 128 -4.37 10.78 1.70
C ILE A 128 -4.79 9.44 2.32
N PHE A 129 -5.52 9.47 3.42
CA PHE A 129 -6.04 8.28 4.10
C PHE A 129 -7.01 7.50 3.20
N SER A 130 -7.95 8.19 2.54
CA SER A 130 -8.93 7.57 1.64
C SER A 130 -8.25 6.90 0.45
N ILE A 131 -7.29 7.60 -0.19
CA ILE A 131 -6.55 7.06 -1.34
C ILE A 131 -5.73 5.83 -0.90
N SER A 132 -4.99 5.94 0.19
CA SER A 132 -4.17 4.82 0.68
C SER A 132 -5.01 3.63 1.13
N SER A 133 -6.20 3.86 1.72
CA SER A 133 -7.15 2.82 2.09
C SER A 133 -7.68 2.06 0.87
N GLY A 134 -8.13 2.78 -0.16
CA GLY A 134 -8.62 2.17 -1.40
C GLY A 134 -7.54 1.36 -2.11
N LEU A 135 -6.33 1.91 -2.23
CA LEU A 135 -5.20 1.21 -2.84
C LEU A 135 -4.77 -0.03 -2.04
N LEU A 136 -4.81 0.03 -0.70
CA LEU A 136 -4.53 -1.14 0.15
C LEU A 136 -5.55 -2.25 -0.05
N ILE A 137 -6.84 -1.93 -0.13
CA ILE A 137 -7.91 -2.90 -0.37
C ILE A 137 -7.74 -3.53 -1.76
N LEU A 138 -7.44 -2.73 -2.80
CA LEU A 138 -7.17 -3.22 -4.15
C LEU A 138 -5.88 -4.06 -4.23
N LEU A 139 -4.92 -3.82 -3.33
CA LEU A 139 -3.68 -4.60 -3.26
C LEU A 139 -3.89 -5.92 -2.52
N ARG A 140 -4.70 -5.91 -1.45
CA ARG A 140 -5.11 -7.09 -0.68
C ARG A 140 -6.43 -6.82 0.02
N GLY A 141 -7.47 -7.58 -0.31
CA GLY A 141 -8.81 -7.44 0.26
C GLY A 141 -8.86 -7.55 1.79
N GLU A 142 -7.89 -8.24 2.40
CA GLU A 142 -7.77 -8.38 3.86
C GLU A 142 -7.68 -7.02 4.59
N PHE A 143 -7.14 -5.99 3.94
CA PHE A 143 -7.06 -4.65 4.52
C PHE A 143 -8.40 -3.95 4.70
N PHE A 144 -9.47 -4.45 4.08
CA PHE A 144 -10.82 -3.95 4.29
C PHE A 144 -11.21 -3.93 5.78
N VAL A 145 -10.86 -5.00 6.50
CA VAL A 145 -11.11 -5.12 7.95
C VAL A 145 -10.37 -4.01 8.73
N PHE A 146 -9.09 -3.76 8.40
CA PHE A 146 -8.30 -2.69 9.05
C PHE A 146 -8.88 -1.31 8.78
N VAL A 147 -9.35 -1.06 7.56
CA VAL A 147 -9.98 0.21 7.19
C VAL A 147 -11.27 0.43 7.99
N ILE A 148 -12.13 -0.59 8.10
CA ILE A 148 -13.36 -0.51 8.90
C ILE A 148 -13.06 -0.19 10.36
N PHE A 149 -12.14 -0.91 11.00
CA PHE A 149 -11.78 -0.64 12.39
C PHE A 149 -11.20 0.77 12.58
N SER A 150 -10.40 1.22 11.64
CA SER A 150 -9.84 2.58 11.68
C SER A 150 -10.92 3.65 11.55
N LEU A 151 -11.92 3.44 10.68
CA LEU A 151 -13.07 4.34 10.52
C LEU A 151 -13.95 4.35 11.77
N LEU A 152 -14.25 3.18 12.33
CA LEU A 152 -15.02 3.07 13.59
C LEU A 152 -14.32 3.82 14.72
N TYR A 153 -13.01 3.66 14.85
CA TYR A 153 -12.25 4.34 15.87
C TYR A 153 -12.25 5.87 15.70
N LEU A 154 -12.07 6.37 14.48
CA LEU A 154 -12.17 7.80 14.17
C LEU A 154 -13.57 8.34 14.45
N PHE A 155 -14.63 7.56 14.15
CA PHE A 155 -16.01 7.92 14.43
C PHE A 155 -16.26 8.09 15.94
N LEU A 156 -15.86 7.11 16.73
CA LEU A 156 -16.05 7.14 18.18
C LEU A 156 -15.34 8.33 18.83
N LYS A 157 -14.16 8.71 18.29
CA LYS A 157 -13.37 9.80 18.86
C LYS A 157 -13.77 11.18 18.38
N GLN A 158 -13.92 11.38 17.08
CA GLN A 158 -14.15 12.74 16.52
C GLN A 158 -15.62 13.10 16.40
N ARG A 159 -16.54 12.11 16.42
CA ARG A 159 -18.00 12.26 16.21
C ARG A 159 -18.39 13.09 14.95
N ASN A 160 -17.44 13.25 14.01
CA ASN A 160 -17.65 14.03 12.80
C ASN A 160 -18.07 13.11 11.65
N PHE A 161 -19.38 12.89 11.54
CA PHE A 161 -19.98 12.00 10.54
C PHE A 161 -19.62 12.40 9.10
N LYS A 162 -19.49 13.71 8.84
CA LYS A 162 -19.18 14.24 7.50
C LYS A 162 -17.83 13.77 6.96
N ASN A 163 -16.81 13.77 7.82
CA ASN A 163 -15.46 13.33 7.45
C ASN A 163 -15.42 11.83 7.15
N ILE A 164 -16.14 11.03 7.91
CA ILE A 164 -16.18 9.58 7.75
C ILE A 164 -16.94 9.19 6.48
N LEU A 165 -18.06 9.85 6.22
CA LEU A 165 -18.80 9.66 4.98
C LEU A 165 -17.93 9.98 3.76
N LEU A 166 -17.16 11.06 3.81
CA LEU A 166 -16.25 11.46 2.75
C LEU A 166 -15.17 10.39 2.52
N ILE A 167 -14.55 9.87 3.58
CA ILE A 167 -13.55 8.77 3.47
C ILE A 167 -14.20 7.55 2.81
N LEU A 168 -15.39 7.17 3.27
CA LEU A 168 -16.07 5.98 2.78
C LEU A 168 -16.41 6.10 1.29
N ILE A 169 -16.97 7.24 0.87
CA ILE A 169 -17.29 7.52 -0.53
C ILE A 169 -16.01 7.46 -1.39
N MET A 170 -14.94 8.16 -0.97
CA MET A 170 -13.69 8.17 -1.71
C MET A 170 -13.05 6.78 -1.80
N THR A 171 -13.08 6.02 -0.71
CA THR A 171 -12.52 4.65 -0.70
C THR A 171 -13.31 3.72 -1.64
N VAL A 172 -14.64 3.80 -1.61
CA VAL A 172 -15.51 3.01 -2.50
C VAL A 172 -15.28 3.40 -3.96
N LEU A 173 -15.16 4.70 -4.28
CA LEU A 173 -14.86 5.18 -5.64
C LEU A 173 -13.53 4.65 -6.20
N ILE A 174 -12.54 4.39 -5.34
CA ILE A 174 -11.26 3.85 -5.78
C ILE A 174 -11.35 2.34 -5.99
N VAL A 175 -12.20 1.65 -5.23
CA VAL A 175 -12.35 0.19 -5.27
C VAL A 175 -13.33 -0.26 -6.36
N SER A 176 -14.31 0.60 -6.74
CA SER A 176 -15.30 0.32 -7.81
C SER A 176 -14.68 0.44 -9.19
#